data_2345b824c4e8f91a016f279d9e128f4e
#
_entry.id   2345b824c4e8f91a016f279d9e128f4e
#
_cell.length_a   1.000
_cell.length_b   1.000
_cell.length_c   1.000
_cell.angle_alpha   90.00
_cell.angle_beta   90.00
_cell.angle_gamma   90.00
#
_symmetry.space_group_name_H-M   'P 1'
#
loop_
_entity.id
_entity.type
_entity.pdbx_description
1 polymer ?
#
loop_
_entity_poly.entity_id
_entity_poly.type
_entity_poly.pdbx_seq_one_letter_code
_entity_poly.pdbx_strand_id
1 'polypeptide(L)'
;YVLTGGELPAMVVTDAVARMIPGVLGAASGAQEDSFYESLLECPQYTKPPEFRGWAVPDVLRSGHHKNIATWRQKEALKRTRLLRPDLLERPLTKEEIKLLKAIVEEESRL
;
A
#
# COMPACT_ATOMS: atom_id res chain seq x y z
N TYR A 1 -10.48 -5.43 -23.90
CA TYR A 1 -10.96 -6.50 -23.01
C TYR A 1 -12.48 -6.44 -22.89
N VAL A 2 -13.17 -7.54 -23.12
CA VAL A 2 -14.65 -7.60 -23.13
C VAL A 2 -15.09 -8.60 -22.07
N LEU A 3 -16.03 -8.17 -21.20
CA LEU A 3 -16.69 -9.02 -20.20
C LEU A 3 -18.01 -9.57 -20.77
N THR A 4 -18.47 -10.68 -20.24
CA THR A 4 -19.72 -11.35 -20.64
C THR A 4 -20.98 -10.50 -20.39
N GLY A 5 -20.92 -9.59 -19.39
CA GLY A 5 -22.03 -8.70 -19.02
C GLY A 5 -21.56 -7.54 -18.16
N GLY A 6 -22.47 -6.67 -17.79
CA GLY A 6 -22.21 -5.47 -16.99
C GLY A 6 -22.26 -5.68 -15.47
N GLU A 7 -22.55 -6.89 -14.98
CA GLU A 7 -22.78 -7.17 -13.58
C GLU A 7 -21.50 -6.98 -12.74
N LEU A 8 -20.38 -7.53 -13.19
CA LEU A 8 -19.09 -7.39 -12.49
C LEU A 8 -18.59 -5.95 -12.47
N PRO A 9 -18.56 -5.20 -13.59
CA PRO A 9 -18.25 -3.77 -13.57
C PRO A 9 -19.18 -2.96 -12.67
N ALA A 10 -20.48 -3.25 -12.68
CA ALA A 10 -21.43 -2.58 -11.80
C ALA A 10 -21.10 -2.81 -10.31
N MET A 11 -20.73 -4.04 -9.92
CA MET A 11 -20.30 -4.36 -8.56
C MET A 11 -19.01 -3.61 -8.19
N VAL A 12 -18.03 -3.54 -9.08
CA VAL A 12 -16.78 -2.79 -8.86
C VAL A 12 -17.05 -1.30 -8.66
N VAL A 13 -17.87 -0.70 -9.52
CA VAL A 13 -18.25 0.72 -9.39
C VAL A 13 -19.01 0.97 -8.08
N THR A 14 -19.93 0.09 -7.72
CA THR A 14 -20.72 0.21 -6.49
C THR A 14 -19.81 0.13 -5.26
N ASP A 15 -18.87 -0.83 -5.21
CA ASP A 15 -17.91 -0.96 -4.11
C ASP A 15 -17.02 0.28 -4.00
N ALA A 16 -16.47 0.75 -5.12
CA ALA A 16 -15.60 1.94 -5.16
C ALA A 16 -16.33 3.21 -4.69
N VAL A 17 -17.57 3.43 -5.13
CA VAL A 17 -18.36 4.60 -4.74
C VAL A 17 -18.83 4.50 -3.28
N ALA A 18 -19.27 3.32 -2.84
CA ALA A 18 -19.72 3.11 -1.47
C ALA A 18 -18.63 3.42 -0.44
N ARG A 19 -17.36 3.14 -0.74
CA ARG A 19 -16.21 3.46 0.14
C ARG A 19 -16.01 4.95 0.38
N MET A 20 -16.51 5.81 -0.52
CA MET A 20 -16.46 7.27 -0.37
C MET A 20 -17.51 7.82 0.59
N ILE A 21 -18.53 7.01 0.95
CA ILE A 21 -19.59 7.42 1.86
C ILE A 21 -19.11 7.30 3.31
N PRO A 22 -19.17 8.37 4.13
CA PRO A 22 -18.75 8.31 5.53
C PRO A 22 -19.48 7.20 6.31
N GLY A 23 -18.76 6.44 7.10
CA GLY A 23 -19.30 5.37 7.95
C GLY A 23 -19.57 4.04 7.26
N VAL A 24 -19.34 3.88 5.96
CA VAL A 24 -19.48 2.60 5.25
C VAL A 24 -18.31 1.67 5.59
N LEU A 25 -17.09 2.20 5.68
CA LEU A 25 -15.93 1.42 6.10
C LEU A 25 -15.83 1.35 7.63
N GLY A 26 -15.46 0.19 8.15
CA GLY A 26 -15.28 -0.02 9.60
C GLY A 26 -14.17 0.82 10.23
N ALA A 27 -13.15 1.18 9.43
CA ALA A 27 -12.12 2.13 9.80
C ALA A 27 -12.21 3.39 8.93
N ALA A 28 -12.26 4.57 9.53
CA ALA A 28 -12.35 5.84 8.80
C ALA A 28 -11.16 6.08 7.84
N SER A 29 -9.99 5.49 8.13
CA SER A 29 -8.78 5.57 7.30
C SER A 29 -8.69 4.48 6.23
N GLY A 30 -9.62 3.52 6.17
CA GLY A 30 -9.50 2.36 5.31
C GLY A 30 -9.36 2.67 3.82
N ALA A 31 -10.06 3.71 3.34
CA ALA A 31 -9.94 4.15 1.95
C ALA A 31 -8.70 5.01 1.70
N GLN A 32 -8.13 5.62 2.74
CA GLN A 32 -6.95 6.50 2.62
C GLN A 32 -5.66 5.71 2.42
N GLU A 33 -5.63 4.45 2.83
CA GLU A 33 -4.48 3.55 2.66
C GLU A 33 -4.46 2.90 1.26
N ASP A 34 -5.50 3.07 0.45
CA ASP A 34 -5.57 2.51 -0.91
C ASP A 34 -4.60 3.20 -1.88
N SER A 35 -4.19 2.44 -2.91
CA SER A 35 -3.31 2.95 -3.97
C SER A 35 -3.87 4.22 -4.61
N PHE A 36 -2.99 5.17 -4.87
CA PHE A 36 -3.28 6.48 -5.49
C PHE A 36 -3.99 7.51 -4.61
N TYR A 37 -4.49 7.18 -3.43
CA TYR A 37 -5.12 8.17 -2.55
C TYR A 37 -4.11 9.26 -2.12
N GLU A 38 -2.91 8.85 -1.70
CA GLU A 38 -1.79 9.75 -1.35
C GLU A 38 -0.69 9.76 -2.42
N SER A 39 -1.04 9.49 -3.68
CA SER A 39 -0.09 9.45 -4.81
C SER A 39 1.00 8.39 -4.69
N LEU A 40 0.78 7.33 -3.91
CA LEU A 40 1.66 6.16 -3.83
C LEU A 40 0.86 4.90 -4.14
N LEU A 41 1.56 3.83 -4.51
CA LEU A 41 0.98 2.49 -4.52
C LEU A 41 0.87 1.96 -3.10
N GLU A 42 -0.18 1.18 -2.85
CA GLU A 42 -0.39 0.53 -1.57
C GLU A 42 0.78 -0.40 -1.19
N CYS A 43 1.13 -0.43 0.09
CA CYS A 43 2.10 -1.38 0.62
C CYS A 43 1.55 -2.82 0.56
N PRO A 44 2.42 -3.86 0.57
CA PRO A 44 1.97 -5.24 0.61
C PRO A 44 1.07 -5.51 1.82
N GLN A 45 -0.09 -6.11 1.57
CA GLN A 45 -1.02 -6.55 2.60
C GLN A 45 -0.80 -8.03 2.94
N TYR A 46 -0.88 -8.35 4.23
CA TYR A 46 -0.69 -9.70 4.73
C TYR A 46 -1.90 -10.16 5.51
N THR A 47 -2.17 -11.47 5.46
CA THR A 47 -3.28 -12.11 6.17
C THR A 47 -2.79 -13.29 7.00
N LYS A 48 -3.66 -13.89 7.78
CA LYS A 48 -3.41 -15.12 8.53
C LYS A 48 -3.32 -16.35 7.60
N PRO A 49 -2.55 -17.39 7.97
CA PRO A 49 -1.73 -17.53 9.18
C PRO A 49 -0.42 -16.73 9.12
N PRO A 50 0.32 -16.60 10.25
CA PRO A 50 1.60 -15.87 10.29
C PRO A 50 2.67 -16.42 9.36
N GLU A 51 2.58 -17.70 9.02
CA GLU A 51 3.43 -18.38 8.06
C GLU A 51 2.59 -19.37 7.25
N PHE A 52 2.80 -19.37 5.93
CA PHE A 52 2.15 -20.29 5.01
C PHE A 52 3.13 -20.76 3.94
N ARG A 53 3.39 -22.06 3.87
CA ARG A 53 4.28 -22.70 2.87
C ARG A 53 5.69 -22.07 2.79
N GLY A 54 6.27 -21.70 3.94
CA GLY A 54 7.57 -21.04 4.02
C GLY A 54 7.54 -19.52 3.77
N TRP A 55 6.38 -18.94 3.52
CA TRP A 55 6.17 -17.49 3.40
C TRP A 55 5.72 -16.94 4.75
N ALA A 56 6.54 -16.10 5.37
CA ALA A 56 6.25 -15.52 6.66
C ALA A 56 5.78 -14.06 6.53
N VAL A 57 4.85 -13.66 7.42
CA VAL A 57 4.50 -12.26 7.61
C VAL A 57 5.70 -11.54 8.25
N PRO A 58 6.13 -10.37 7.73
CA PRO A 58 7.23 -9.61 8.32
C PRO A 58 7.04 -9.37 9.83
N ASP A 59 8.09 -9.61 10.62
CA ASP A 59 8.04 -9.51 12.09
C ASP A 59 7.63 -8.13 12.59
N VAL A 60 8.01 -7.07 11.86
CA VAL A 60 7.61 -5.70 12.17
C VAL A 60 6.08 -5.54 12.25
N LEU A 61 5.33 -6.23 11.39
CA LEU A 61 3.86 -6.18 11.38
C LEU A 61 3.23 -6.93 12.56
N ARG A 62 3.99 -7.82 13.18
CA ARG A 62 3.58 -8.63 14.35
C ARG A 62 4.04 -8.03 15.68
N SER A 63 4.91 -7.02 15.65
CA SER A 63 5.56 -6.45 16.83
C SER A 63 4.64 -5.61 17.73
N GLY A 64 3.49 -5.16 17.21
CA GLY A 64 2.59 -4.23 17.90
C GLY A 64 3.11 -2.79 18.01
N HIS A 65 4.30 -2.49 17.49
CA HIS A 65 4.89 -1.16 17.52
C HIS A 65 4.36 -0.30 16.38
N HIS A 66 3.23 0.38 16.59
CA HIS A 66 2.51 1.13 15.55
C HIS A 66 3.40 2.09 14.75
N LYS A 67 4.35 2.78 15.38
CA LYS A 67 5.28 3.69 14.70
C LYS A 67 6.19 2.95 13.71
N ASN A 68 6.73 1.80 14.11
CA ASN A 68 7.58 0.99 13.25
C ASN A 68 6.78 0.38 12.10
N ILE A 69 5.55 -0.05 12.36
CA ILE A 69 4.62 -0.56 11.35
C ILE A 69 4.31 0.53 10.31
N ALA A 70 3.99 1.75 10.76
CA ALA A 70 3.72 2.87 9.85
C ALA A 70 4.94 3.22 8.98
N THR A 71 6.13 3.30 9.56
CA THR A 71 7.37 3.55 8.82
C THR A 71 7.67 2.43 7.82
N TRP A 72 7.46 1.18 8.20
CA TRP A 72 7.64 0.03 7.31
C TRP A 72 6.67 0.07 6.14
N ARG A 73 5.37 0.33 6.39
CA ARG A 73 4.35 0.46 5.35
C ARG A 73 4.69 1.55 4.35
N GLN A 74 5.09 2.73 4.83
CA GLN A 74 5.50 3.84 3.98
C GLN A 74 6.73 3.50 3.14
N LYS A 75 7.71 2.81 3.73
CA LYS A 75 8.91 2.35 3.02
C LYS A 75 8.56 1.37 1.89
N GLU A 76 7.72 0.37 2.18
CA GLU A 76 7.29 -0.61 1.17
C GLU A 76 6.43 0.02 0.07
N ALA A 77 5.55 0.97 0.41
CA ALA A 77 4.79 1.73 -0.57
C ALA A 77 5.71 2.52 -1.50
N LEU A 78 6.71 3.23 -0.98
CA LEU A 78 7.71 3.96 -1.77
C LEU A 78 8.54 3.03 -2.65
N LYS A 79 8.99 1.88 -2.11
CA LYS A 79 9.75 0.87 -2.85
C LYS A 79 8.94 0.34 -4.03
N ARG A 80 7.69 -0.02 -3.80
CA ARG A 80 6.77 -0.53 -4.83
C ARG A 80 6.45 0.55 -5.87
N THR A 81 6.19 1.78 -5.44
CA THR A 81 5.91 2.90 -6.34
C THR A 81 7.10 3.20 -7.23
N ARG A 82 8.31 3.25 -6.68
CA ARG A 82 9.54 3.47 -7.45
C ARG A 82 9.76 2.40 -8.52
N LEU A 83 9.41 1.14 -8.22
CA LEU A 83 9.58 0.03 -9.15
C LEU A 83 8.52 0.00 -10.25
N LEU A 84 7.25 0.22 -9.90
CA LEU A 84 6.11 -0.01 -10.81
C LEU A 84 5.54 1.27 -11.42
N ARG A 85 5.61 2.39 -10.69
CA ARG A 85 5.05 3.69 -11.11
C ARG A 85 5.96 4.85 -10.68
N PRO A 86 7.20 4.91 -11.23
CA PRO A 86 8.16 5.98 -10.91
C PRO A 86 7.61 7.38 -11.24
N ASP A 87 6.70 7.49 -12.20
CA ASP A 87 6.00 8.72 -12.56
C ASP A 87 5.27 9.38 -11.35
N LEU A 88 4.78 8.59 -10.41
CA LEU A 88 4.12 9.12 -9.20
C LEU A 88 5.10 9.78 -8.21
N LEU A 89 6.39 9.59 -8.38
CA LEU A 89 7.42 10.23 -7.56
C LEU A 89 7.99 11.52 -8.17
N GLU A 90 7.52 11.96 -9.34
CA GLU A 90 7.92 13.20 -10.00
C GLU A 90 7.32 14.45 -9.34
N ARG A 91 6.59 14.30 -8.25
CA ARG A 91 6.08 15.37 -7.39
C ARG A 91 7.09 15.81 -6.33
N PRO A 92 6.89 16.98 -5.68
CA PRO A 92 7.66 17.34 -4.49
C PRO A 92 7.53 16.28 -3.40
N LEU A 93 8.65 15.70 -2.99
CA LEU A 93 8.70 14.66 -1.95
C LEU A 93 8.92 15.31 -0.58
N THR A 94 8.32 14.71 0.44
CA THR A 94 8.55 15.12 1.83
C THR A 94 9.97 14.75 2.29
N LYS A 95 10.44 15.38 3.36
CA LYS A 95 11.77 15.07 3.94
C LYS A 95 11.87 13.61 4.40
N GLU A 96 10.75 13.05 4.89
CA GLU A 96 10.68 11.64 5.31
C GLU A 96 10.74 10.70 4.12
N GLU A 97 10.01 10.98 3.04
CA GLU A 97 10.06 10.20 1.81
C GLU A 97 11.47 10.18 1.19
N ILE A 98 12.14 11.33 1.14
CA ILE A 98 13.52 11.41 0.65
C ILE A 98 14.46 10.56 1.50
N LYS A 99 14.32 10.60 2.83
CA LYS A 99 15.12 9.78 3.75
C LYS A 99 14.90 8.28 3.52
N LEU A 100 13.63 7.87 3.38
CA LEU A 100 13.27 6.47 3.13
C LEU A 100 13.76 5.99 1.77
N LEU A 101 13.64 6.80 0.72
CA LEU A 101 14.15 6.47 -0.62
C LEU A 101 15.67 6.28 -0.63
N LYS A 102 16.43 7.12 0.08
CA LYS A 102 17.87 6.94 0.23
C LYS A 102 18.20 5.61 0.90
N ALA A 103 17.50 5.29 1.99
CA ALA A 103 17.69 4.01 2.68
C ALA A 103 17.36 2.80 1.79
N ILE A 104 16.31 2.89 0.96
CA ILE A 104 15.94 1.83 -0.01
C ILE A 104 17.07 1.62 -1.02
N VAL A 105 17.61 2.71 -1.60
CA VAL A 105 18.70 2.65 -2.59
C VAL A 105 19.97 2.05 -1.97
N GLU A 106 20.31 2.44 -0.75
CA GLU A 106 21.48 1.91 -0.03
C GLU A 106 21.33 0.41 0.27
N GLU A 107 20.13 -0.05 0.62
CA GLU A 107 19.87 -1.49 0.85
C GLU A 107 19.98 -2.29 -0.44
N GLU A 108 19.43 -1.79 -1.55
CA GLU A 108 19.50 -2.46 -2.85
C GLU A 108 20.93 -2.52 -3.40
N SER A 109 21.77 -1.54 -3.05
CA SER A 109 23.19 -1.52 -3.48
C SER A 109 24.07 -2.51 -2.74
N ARG A 110 23.57 -3.10 -1.64
CA ARG A 110 24.32 -4.08 -0.82
C ARG A 110 23.96 -5.53 -1.13
N LEU A 111 22.96 -5.76 -1.98
CA LEU A 111 22.52 -7.08 -2.44
C LEU A 111 23.13 -7.46 -3.78
#